data_b4044ba7181ff5349c028e3fb8b657c7
#
_entry.id   b4044ba7181ff5349c028e3fb8b657c7
#
_cell.length_a   1.000
_cell.length_b   1.000
_cell.length_c   1.000
_cell.angle_alpha   90.00
_cell.angle_beta   90.00
_cell.angle_gamma   90.00
#
_symmetry.space_group_name_H-M   'P 1'
#
loop_
_entity.id
_entity.type
_entity.pdbx_description
1 polymer ?
#
loop_
_entity_poly.entity_id
_entity_poly.type
_entity_poly.pdbx_seq_one_letter_code
_entity_poly.pdbx_strand_id
1 'polypeptide(L)'
;VHLEESDRVDPATVLNWQDGCTLRWTARPEEVDAAFGRGEPLVGVAVIALALNHADADVILPRVGRALEAKDPEIRRQGVIALAHVARLHRTVDRRCLDLLRGCPRGNEADDDLWSFVAHRRLPWWLWRHHITERLTWLLRDRWRG
;
A
#
# COMPACT_ATOMS: atom_id res chain seq x y z
N VAL A 1 10.74 -22.15 -27.65
CA VAL A 1 10.40 -20.81 -28.14
C VAL A 1 8.97 -20.36 -27.72
N HIS A 2 8.20 -21.21 -27.04
CA HIS A 2 6.85 -20.91 -26.61
C HIS A 2 6.70 -20.54 -25.11
N LEU A 3 7.82 -20.34 -24.39
CA LEU A 3 7.82 -20.04 -22.95
C LEU A 3 7.54 -18.57 -22.61
N GLU A 4 7.63 -17.67 -23.59
CA GLU A 4 7.38 -16.24 -23.36
C GLU A 4 5.92 -15.82 -23.52
N GLU A 5 5.07 -16.66 -24.11
CA GLU A 5 3.67 -16.33 -24.37
C GLU A 5 2.74 -16.71 -23.22
N SER A 6 3.19 -17.55 -22.28
CA SER A 6 2.38 -17.96 -21.14
C SER A 6 2.41 -16.96 -19.97
N ASP A 7 3.28 -15.96 -20.00
CA ASP A 7 3.38 -14.94 -18.94
C ASP A 7 2.60 -13.67 -19.24
N ARG A 8 1.98 -13.58 -20.41
CA ARG A 8 1.06 -12.49 -20.72
C ARG A 8 -0.33 -12.84 -20.21
N VAL A 9 -0.62 -12.30 -19.03
CA VAL A 9 -1.98 -12.39 -18.49
C VAL A 9 -2.92 -11.66 -19.44
N ASP A 10 -3.89 -12.39 -19.96
CA ASP A 10 -4.98 -11.82 -20.74
C ASP A 10 -5.70 -10.77 -19.89
N PRO A 11 -5.85 -9.51 -20.37
CA PRO A 11 -6.64 -8.49 -19.67
C PRO A 11 -8.08 -8.92 -19.39
N ALA A 12 -8.56 -9.97 -20.07
CA ALA A 12 -9.87 -10.57 -19.85
C ALA A 12 -9.88 -11.64 -18.77
N THR A 13 -8.75 -11.90 -18.07
CA THR A 13 -8.71 -12.90 -16.98
C THR A 13 -9.71 -12.54 -15.90
N VAL A 14 -10.66 -13.43 -15.65
CA VAL A 14 -11.64 -13.28 -14.57
C VAL A 14 -10.94 -13.51 -13.24
N LEU A 15 -11.06 -12.53 -12.34
CA LEU A 15 -10.48 -12.64 -11.00
C LEU A 15 -11.22 -13.68 -10.17
N ASN A 16 -10.47 -14.58 -9.53
CA ASN A 16 -11.00 -15.56 -8.59
C ASN A 16 -10.91 -15.04 -7.16
N TRP A 17 -12.04 -14.60 -6.61
CA TRP A 17 -12.14 -14.02 -5.28
C TRP A 17 -12.20 -15.06 -4.14
N GLN A 18 -12.28 -16.35 -4.46
CA GLN A 18 -12.34 -17.40 -3.45
C GLN A 18 -10.97 -17.84 -2.98
N ASP A 19 -10.01 -18.01 -3.88
CA ASP A 19 -8.66 -18.48 -3.54
C ASP A 19 -7.59 -17.40 -3.64
N GLY A 20 -7.89 -16.24 -4.22
CA GLY A 20 -6.95 -15.13 -4.39
C GLY A 20 -5.83 -15.36 -5.41
N CYS A 21 -5.80 -16.52 -6.06
CA CYS A 21 -4.72 -16.91 -6.95
C CYS A 21 -4.52 -15.96 -8.14
N THR A 22 -5.63 -15.47 -8.71
CA THR A 22 -5.62 -14.54 -9.84
C THR A 22 -5.58 -13.07 -9.42
N LEU A 23 -5.80 -12.76 -8.13
CA LEU A 23 -5.89 -11.37 -7.66
C LEU A 23 -4.59 -10.59 -7.83
N ARG A 24 -3.44 -11.26 -7.88
CA ARG A 24 -2.13 -10.64 -8.16
C ARG A 24 -2.09 -9.91 -9.51
N TRP A 25 -3.02 -10.19 -10.40
CA TRP A 25 -3.11 -9.58 -11.73
C TRP A 25 -4.10 -8.42 -11.79
N THR A 26 -4.71 -8.03 -10.67
CA THR A 26 -5.66 -6.93 -10.63
C THR A 26 -5.01 -5.64 -11.15
N ALA A 27 -5.58 -5.08 -12.22
CA ALA A 27 -5.10 -3.86 -12.86
C ALA A 27 -6.23 -2.88 -13.16
N ARG A 28 -7.50 -3.29 -12.96
CA ARG A 28 -8.68 -2.46 -13.26
C ARG A 28 -9.33 -1.96 -11.98
N PRO A 29 -9.34 -0.63 -11.75
CA PRO A 29 -9.89 -0.06 -10.52
C PRO A 29 -11.38 -0.34 -10.32
N GLU A 30 -12.15 -0.46 -11.39
CA GLU A 30 -13.59 -0.76 -11.33
C GLU A 30 -13.88 -2.16 -10.73
N GLU A 31 -12.99 -3.13 -10.91
CA GLU A 31 -13.12 -4.44 -10.28
C GLU A 31 -12.87 -4.38 -8.78
N VAL A 32 -11.93 -3.53 -8.35
CA VAL A 32 -11.68 -3.27 -6.93
C VAL A 32 -12.89 -2.59 -6.30
N ASP A 33 -13.46 -1.59 -6.96
CA ASP A 33 -14.65 -0.89 -6.47
C ASP A 33 -15.84 -1.84 -6.32
N ALA A 34 -16.07 -2.71 -7.31
CA ALA A 34 -17.11 -3.73 -7.25
C ALA A 34 -16.89 -4.72 -6.09
N ALA A 35 -15.66 -5.10 -5.85
CA ALA A 35 -15.30 -6.01 -4.75
C ALA A 35 -15.55 -5.37 -3.38
N PHE A 36 -15.22 -4.09 -3.19
CA PHE A 36 -15.60 -3.35 -1.98
C PHE A 36 -17.12 -3.31 -1.80
N GLY A 37 -17.86 -3.08 -2.87
CA GLY A 37 -19.32 -3.04 -2.83
C GLY A 37 -19.96 -4.39 -2.44
N ARG A 38 -19.34 -5.50 -2.81
CA ARG A 38 -19.80 -6.85 -2.45
C ARG A 38 -19.31 -7.31 -1.07
N GLY A 39 -18.39 -6.58 -0.44
CA GLY A 39 -17.78 -7.02 0.81
C GLY A 39 -16.83 -8.20 0.66
N GLU A 40 -16.08 -8.26 -0.45
CA GLU A 40 -15.11 -9.34 -0.67
C GLU A 40 -13.99 -9.32 0.38
N PRO A 41 -13.77 -10.42 1.13
CA PRO A 41 -12.76 -10.44 2.18
C PRO A 41 -11.33 -10.31 1.65
N LEU A 42 -11.09 -10.64 0.38
CA LEU A 42 -9.78 -10.54 -0.26
C LEU A 42 -9.56 -9.21 -1.01
N VAL A 43 -10.44 -8.23 -0.83
CA VAL A 43 -10.33 -6.95 -1.55
C VAL A 43 -9.00 -6.24 -1.26
N GLY A 44 -8.46 -6.37 -0.05
CA GLY A 44 -7.16 -5.79 0.29
C GLY A 44 -6.01 -6.36 -0.55
N VAL A 45 -6.05 -7.64 -0.87
CA VAL A 45 -5.09 -8.29 -1.78
C VAL A 45 -5.17 -7.66 -3.17
N ALA A 46 -6.39 -7.42 -3.66
CA ALA A 46 -6.61 -6.77 -4.96
C ALA A 46 -6.11 -5.32 -4.96
N VAL A 47 -6.26 -4.59 -3.84
CA VAL A 47 -5.73 -3.22 -3.70
C VAL A 47 -4.21 -3.22 -3.78
N ILE A 48 -3.54 -4.17 -3.11
CA ILE A 48 -2.07 -4.32 -3.22
C ILE A 48 -1.68 -4.58 -4.67
N ALA A 49 -2.36 -5.50 -5.34
CA ALA A 49 -2.09 -5.82 -6.73
C ALA A 49 -2.32 -4.62 -7.66
N LEU A 50 -3.37 -3.84 -7.43
CA LEU A 50 -3.62 -2.60 -8.18
C LEU A 50 -2.46 -1.61 -8.01
N ALA A 51 -1.94 -1.47 -6.79
CA ALA A 51 -0.79 -0.61 -6.51
C ALA A 51 0.46 -1.04 -7.28
N LEU A 52 0.62 -2.35 -7.50
CA LEU A 52 1.75 -2.91 -8.24
C LEU A 52 1.57 -2.86 -9.77
N ASN A 53 0.33 -2.94 -10.26
CA ASN A 53 0.05 -3.15 -11.68
C ASN A 53 -0.46 -1.90 -12.42
N HIS A 54 -1.01 -0.92 -11.71
CA HIS A 54 -1.55 0.29 -12.32
C HIS A 54 -0.50 1.41 -12.36
N ALA A 55 -0.46 2.15 -13.48
CA ALA A 55 0.55 3.18 -13.70
C ALA A 55 0.21 4.54 -13.08
N ASP A 56 -1.05 4.78 -12.71
CA ASP A 56 -1.54 6.08 -12.24
C ASP A 56 -1.83 6.06 -10.73
N ALA A 57 -1.00 6.76 -9.96
CA ALA A 57 -1.18 6.87 -8.52
C ALA A 57 -2.50 7.55 -8.13
N ASP A 58 -3.00 8.49 -8.91
CA ASP A 58 -4.27 9.18 -8.64
C ASP A 58 -5.49 8.25 -8.76
N VAL A 59 -5.34 7.17 -9.51
CA VAL A 59 -6.34 6.09 -9.59
C VAL A 59 -6.21 5.11 -8.43
N ILE A 60 -4.97 4.79 -8.03
CA ILE A 60 -4.69 3.82 -6.97
C ILE A 60 -5.05 4.39 -5.58
N LEU A 61 -4.65 5.61 -5.27
CA LEU A 61 -4.74 6.19 -3.93
C LEU A 61 -6.15 6.23 -3.34
N PRO A 62 -7.23 6.54 -4.09
CA PRO A 62 -8.59 6.46 -3.54
C PRO A 62 -8.96 5.05 -3.04
N ARG A 63 -8.48 4.00 -3.71
CA ARG A 63 -8.73 2.61 -3.33
C ARG A 63 -7.90 2.19 -2.12
N VAL A 64 -6.67 2.67 -2.04
CA VAL A 64 -5.82 2.51 -0.85
C VAL A 64 -6.49 3.17 0.37
N GLY A 65 -6.97 4.40 0.22
CA GLY A 65 -7.71 5.09 1.29
C GLY A 65 -8.93 4.31 1.75
N ARG A 66 -9.67 3.72 0.82
CA ARG A 66 -10.82 2.88 1.14
C ARG A 66 -10.44 1.64 1.94
N ALA A 67 -9.32 1.00 1.62
CA ALA A 67 -8.80 -0.12 2.40
C ALA A 67 -8.35 0.32 3.80
N LEU A 68 -7.68 1.45 3.93
CA LEU A 68 -7.21 1.99 5.21
C LEU A 68 -8.36 2.32 6.18
N GLU A 69 -9.54 2.68 5.70
CA GLU A 69 -10.71 2.97 6.54
C GLU A 69 -11.67 1.78 6.71
N ALA A 70 -11.33 0.60 6.19
CA ALA A 70 -12.15 -0.59 6.33
C ALA A 70 -12.27 -1.02 7.80
N LYS A 71 -13.40 -1.64 8.14
CA LYS A 71 -13.64 -2.17 9.49
C LYS A 71 -12.79 -3.40 9.79
N ASP A 72 -12.51 -4.21 8.78
CA ASP A 72 -11.68 -5.42 8.91
C ASP A 72 -10.21 -5.03 9.12
N PRO A 73 -9.57 -5.42 10.24
CA PRO A 73 -8.18 -5.11 10.52
C PRO A 73 -7.21 -5.65 9.46
N GLU A 74 -7.52 -6.79 8.86
CA GLU A 74 -6.69 -7.39 7.81
C GLU A 74 -6.72 -6.56 6.53
N ILE A 75 -7.88 -6.05 6.14
CA ILE A 75 -7.99 -5.15 4.98
C ILE A 75 -7.24 -3.84 5.25
N ARG A 76 -7.32 -3.29 6.48
CA ARG A 76 -6.54 -2.10 6.84
C ARG A 76 -5.04 -2.35 6.75
N ARG A 77 -4.57 -3.50 7.24
CA ARG A 77 -3.16 -3.89 7.16
C ARG A 77 -2.70 -3.99 5.70
N GLN A 78 -3.52 -4.57 4.84
CA GLN A 78 -3.26 -4.66 3.40
C GLN A 78 -3.26 -3.29 2.75
N GLY A 79 -4.11 -2.37 3.21
CA GLY A 79 -4.08 -0.96 2.79
C GLY A 79 -2.76 -0.27 3.11
N VAL A 80 -2.17 -0.54 4.28
CA VAL A 80 -0.84 -0.04 4.66
C VAL A 80 0.24 -0.58 3.70
N ILE A 81 0.19 -1.86 3.38
CA ILE A 81 1.13 -2.49 2.43
C ILE A 81 0.98 -1.87 1.03
N ALA A 82 -0.26 -1.66 0.57
CA ALA A 82 -0.53 -1.03 -0.71
C ALA A 82 0.01 0.40 -0.76
N LEU A 83 -0.17 1.17 0.30
CA LEU A 83 0.38 2.53 0.40
C LEU A 83 1.91 2.53 0.34
N ALA A 84 2.56 1.57 1.00
CA ALA A 84 4.01 1.39 0.91
C ALA A 84 4.47 1.19 -0.54
N HIS A 85 3.77 0.35 -1.30
CA HIS A 85 4.08 0.15 -2.72
C HIS A 85 3.86 1.42 -3.56
N VAL A 86 2.79 2.19 -3.31
CA VAL A 86 2.56 3.46 -4.01
C VAL A 86 3.70 4.44 -3.71
N ALA A 87 4.11 4.57 -2.46
CA ALA A 87 5.22 5.44 -2.07
C ALA A 87 6.51 5.05 -2.81
N ARG A 88 6.83 3.77 -2.84
CA ARG A 88 8.04 3.25 -3.46
C ARG A 88 8.04 3.36 -4.99
N LEU A 89 6.93 3.04 -5.63
CA LEU A 89 6.84 2.96 -7.09
C LEU A 89 6.48 4.30 -7.74
N HIS A 90 5.66 5.12 -7.08
CA HIS A 90 5.14 6.38 -7.62
C HIS A 90 5.68 7.62 -6.90
N ARG A 91 6.37 7.44 -5.77
CA ARG A 91 6.99 8.52 -4.98
C ARG A 91 6.01 9.63 -4.60
N THR A 92 4.79 9.26 -4.31
CA THR A 92 3.70 10.18 -3.99
C THR A 92 2.75 9.58 -2.97
N VAL A 93 1.95 10.44 -2.36
CA VAL A 93 0.91 10.09 -1.43
C VAL A 93 -0.10 11.23 -1.41
N ASP A 94 -1.37 10.94 -1.09
CA ASP A 94 -2.38 11.97 -0.88
C ASP A 94 -2.61 12.23 0.62
N ARG A 95 -3.25 13.36 0.91
CA ARG A 95 -3.53 13.78 2.27
C ARG A 95 -4.46 12.82 3.01
N ARG A 96 -5.46 12.29 2.33
CA ARG A 96 -6.42 11.36 2.94
C ARG A 96 -5.73 10.10 3.43
N CYS A 97 -4.86 9.51 2.62
CA CYS A 97 -4.09 8.33 3.02
C CYS A 97 -3.17 8.64 4.21
N LEU A 98 -2.53 9.81 4.23
CA LEU A 98 -1.71 10.24 5.36
C LEU A 98 -2.53 10.38 6.64
N ASP A 99 -3.71 11.00 6.57
CA ASP A 99 -4.59 11.17 7.73
C ASP A 99 -5.08 9.82 8.28
N LEU A 100 -5.41 8.88 7.40
CA LEU A 100 -5.81 7.52 7.77
C LEU A 100 -4.63 6.72 8.36
N LEU A 101 -3.45 6.85 7.76
CA LEU A 101 -2.23 6.19 8.24
C LEU A 101 -1.85 6.63 9.65
N ARG A 102 -2.12 7.90 10.00
CA ARG A 102 -1.86 8.42 11.35
C ARG A 102 -2.53 7.60 12.44
N GLY A 103 -3.70 7.02 12.16
CA GLY A 103 -4.43 6.15 13.08
C GLY A 103 -3.86 4.73 13.19
N CYS A 104 -2.88 4.35 12.37
CA CYS A 104 -2.23 3.05 12.43
C CYS A 104 -1.02 3.07 13.37
N PRO A 105 -0.59 1.90 13.90
CA PRO A 105 0.63 1.84 14.71
C PRO A 105 1.85 2.34 13.94
N ARG A 106 2.75 3.06 14.62
CA ARG A 106 4.00 3.55 14.01
C ARG A 106 4.97 2.41 13.74
N GLY A 107 5.91 2.65 12.80
CA GLY A 107 6.89 1.65 12.38
C GLY A 107 6.34 0.62 11.41
N ASN A 108 5.23 0.93 10.75
CA ASN A 108 4.66 0.08 9.70
C ASN A 108 5.41 0.26 8.36
N GLU A 109 5.11 -0.60 7.39
CA GLU A 109 5.77 -0.60 6.09
C GLU A 109 5.60 0.73 5.35
N ALA A 110 4.42 1.35 5.46
CA ALA A 110 4.14 2.63 4.80
C ALA A 110 4.94 3.79 5.44
N ASP A 111 5.12 3.80 6.75
CA ASP A 111 5.94 4.81 7.42
C ASP A 111 7.36 4.82 6.84
N ASP A 112 7.97 3.65 6.70
CA ASP A 112 9.33 3.50 6.21
C ASP A 112 9.45 3.87 4.73
N ASP A 113 8.54 3.42 3.89
CA ASP A 113 8.58 3.67 2.46
C ASP A 113 8.21 5.12 2.11
N LEU A 114 7.29 5.75 2.85
CA LEU A 114 7.02 7.18 2.70
C LEU A 114 8.26 8.01 3.02
N TRP A 115 8.94 7.68 4.10
CA TRP A 115 10.17 8.39 4.48
C TRP A 115 11.29 8.20 3.46
N SER A 116 11.42 7.00 2.91
CA SER A 116 12.51 6.64 1.99
C SER A 116 12.28 7.17 0.57
N PHE A 117 11.04 7.26 0.10
CA PHE A 117 10.74 7.49 -1.32
C PHE A 117 9.95 8.75 -1.63
N VAL A 118 9.22 9.31 -0.67
CA VAL A 118 8.47 10.55 -0.86
C VAL A 118 9.26 11.74 -0.33
N ALA A 119 9.21 12.87 -1.04
CA ALA A 119 9.92 14.09 -0.60
C ALA A 119 9.48 14.50 0.82
N HIS A 120 10.45 14.67 1.72
CA HIS A 120 10.18 14.91 3.14
C HIS A 120 9.34 16.17 3.40
N ARG A 121 9.43 17.19 2.55
CA ARG A 121 8.63 18.42 2.62
C ARG A 121 7.11 18.15 2.48
N ARG A 122 6.73 17.01 1.89
CA ARG A 122 5.35 16.59 1.68
C ARG A 122 4.81 15.73 2.83
N LEU A 123 5.69 15.33 3.74
CA LEU A 123 5.33 14.43 4.84
C LEU A 123 4.91 15.23 6.07
N PRO A 124 3.91 14.75 6.85
CA PRO A 124 3.43 15.43 8.04
C PRO A 124 4.45 15.35 9.18
N TRP A 125 4.36 16.30 10.13
CA TRP A 125 5.28 16.39 11.25
C TRP A 125 5.31 15.14 12.15
N TRP A 126 4.18 14.43 12.30
CA TRP A 126 4.11 13.22 13.11
C TRP A 126 4.98 12.09 12.54
N LEU A 127 5.15 12.04 11.21
CA LEU A 127 6.04 11.11 10.55
C LEU A 127 7.52 11.52 10.71
N TRP A 128 7.80 12.81 10.61
CA TRP A 128 9.11 13.36 10.92
C TRP A 128 9.54 13.04 12.35
N ARG A 129 8.64 13.29 13.32
CA ARG A 129 8.89 13.03 14.73
C ARG A 129 9.23 11.56 14.99
N HIS A 130 8.49 10.64 14.40
CA HIS A 130 8.73 9.21 14.52
C HIS A 130 10.15 8.84 14.05
N HIS A 131 10.54 9.25 12.85
CA HIS A 131 11.86 8.92 12.27
C HIS A 131 13.01 9.59 13.03
N ILE A 132 12.86 10.82 13.47
CA ILE A 132 13.86 11.51 14.29
C ILE A 132 14.04 10.80 15.63
N THR A 133 12.95 10.42 16.29
CA THR A 133 13.00 9.70 17.57
C THR A 133 13.67 8.34 17.43
N GLU A 134 13.37 7.57 16.41
CA GLU A 134 14.04 6.30 16.13
C GLU A 134 15.53 6.47 15.90
N ARG A 135 15.92 7.47 15.13
CA ARG A 135 17.34 7.75 14.85
C ARG A 135 18.09 8.14 16.10
N LEU A 136 17.50 8.94 16.98
CA LEU A 136 18.08 9.32 18.26
C LEU A 136 18.18 8.11 19.19
N THR A 137 17.18 7.27 19.26
CA THR A 137 17.20 6.04 20.07
C THR A 137 18.31 5.09 19.60
N TRP A 138 18.48 4.96 18.29
CA TRP A 138 19.55 4.13 17.72
C TRP A 138 20.93 4.67 18.08
N LEU A 139 21.17 5.99 17.96
CA LEU A 139 22.42 6.64 18.30
C LEU A 139 22.73 6.50 19.79
N LEU A 140 21.74 6.59 20.66
CA LEU A 140 21.91 6.40 22.10
C LEU A 140 22.24 4.95 22.46
N ARG A 141 21.63 3.97 21.79
CA ARG A 141 21.95 2.55 21.98
C ARG A 141 23.36 2.18 21.56
N ASP A 142 23.83 2.76 20.47
CA ASP A 142 25.19 2.54 19.97
C ASP A 142 26.23 3.12 20.92
N ARG A 143 25.93 4.24 21.57
CA ARG A 143 26.79 4.89 22.56
C ARG A 143 26.96 4.07 23.85
N TRP A 144 25.96 3.26 24.22
CA TRP A 144 26.00 2.40 25.41
C TRP A 144 26.65 1.03 25.16
N ARG A 145 26.94 0.68 23.92
CA ARG A 145 27.63 -0.56 23.55
C ARG A 145 29.14 -0.40 23.34
N GLY A 146 29.62 0.83 23.35
CA GLY A 146 31.05 1.14 23.36
C GLY A 146 31.60 1.23 24.81
#